data_f3f8dff0bcc9403d84165f94ff4856b3
#
_entry.id   f3f8dff0bcc9403d84165f94ff4856b3
#
_cell.length_a   1.000
_cell.length_b   1.000
_cell.length_c   1.000
_cell.angle_alpha   90.00
_cell.angle_beta   90.00
_cell.angle_gamma   90.00
#
_symmetry.space_group_name_H-M   'P 1'
#
loop_
_entity.id
_entity.type
_entity.pdbx_description
1 polymer ?
#
loop_
_entity_poly.entity_id
_entity_poly.type
_entity_poly.pdbx_seq_one_letter_code
_entity_poly.pdbx_strand_id
1 'polypeptide(L)'
;MWRRPPGVAPGTWQYVHQRPIADHYDAFVEDAAVCRIDAEILTKVLPGVSNSAEQPEMVLDLGCGTGRTALPLASRGYDVIGIDLSEPMLGVLVGKVLTQKQQNQTEPTQQPSDACAFGQIYPIKANLVDLGGIADGAADHAVCLFATMGMIQGRSNRRTVMQHVARIVRPGGKLVIHVHNRWAALAESGGYRSLTRSWLRSITSKDHDFGDATYAYRGLSEMFMHRFSRRELVTDLSACGWQVDEVMRLAIEADRFLGKFRNGGGVAGGFIVVATRK
;
A
#
# COMPACT_ATOMS: atom_id res chain seq x y z
N MET A 1 -6.23 23.91 -18.45
CA MET A 1 -6.93 23.23 -17.35
C MET A 1 -6.18 21.91 -17.07
N TRP A 2 -5.57 21.78 -15.91
CA TRP A 2 -4.82 20.56 -15.56
C TRP A 2 -5.79 19.38 -15.45
N ARG A 3 -5.59 18.35 -16.27
CA ARG A 3 -6.38 17.12 -16.18
C ARG A 3 -5.86 16.28 -15.03
N ARG A 4 -6.77 15.76 -14.22
CA ARG A 4 -6.41 14.76 -13.19
C ARG A 4 -5.77 13.54 -13.88
N PRO A 5 -4.71 12.96 -13.30
CA PRO A 5 -4.11 11.75 -13.82
C PRO A 5 -5.10 10.57 -13.85
N PRO A 6 -4.90 9.58 -14.72
CA PRO A 6 -5.72 8.36 -14.74
C PRO A 6 -5.79 7.70 -13.37
N GLY A 7 -6.96 7.14 -13.02
CA GLY A 7 -7.16 6.45 -11.74
C GLY A 7 -7.28 7.34 -10.50
N VAL A 8 -7.14 8.65 -10.63
CA VAL A 8 -7.20 9.60 -9.50
C VAL A 8 -8.59 10.21 -9.40
N ALA A 9 -9.34 9.88 -8.35
CA ALA A 9 -10.64 10.47 -8.05
C ALA A 9 -10.53 11.93 -7.58
N PRO A 10 -11.61 12.75 -7.66
CA PRO A 10 -11.59 14.16 -7.22
C PRO A 10 -11.08 14.35 -5.79
N GLY A 11 -11.62 13.58 -4.84
CA GLY A 11 -11.21 13.65 -3.43
C GLY A 11 -9.78 13.19 -3.21
N THR A 12 -9.33 12.13 -3.91
CA THR A 12 -7.93 11.70 -3.88
C THR A 12 -7.01 12.80 -4.42
N TRP A 13 -7.43 13.50 -5.51
CA TRP A 13 -6.67 14.63 -6.03
C TRP A 13 -6.52 15.78 -5.03
N GLN A 14 -7.58 16.10 -4.29
CA GLN A 14 -7.53 17.08 -3.22
C GLN A 14 -6.60 16.61 -2.09
N TYR A 15 -6.74 15.35 -1.67
CA TYR A 15 -5.93 14.75 -0.60
C TYR A 15 -4.43 14.86 -0.85
N VAL A 16 -3.95 14.47 -2.03
CA VAL A 16 -2.50 14.44 -2.35
C VAL A 16 -1.85 15.82 -2.38
N HIS A 17 -2.64 16.90 -2.43
CA HIS A 17 -2.15 18.28 -2.41
C HIS A 17 -2.30 18.97 -1.05
N GLN A 18 -2.88 18.29 -0.04
CA GLN A 18 -3.11 18.86 1.29
C GLN A 18 -1.85 18.78 2.16
N ARG A 19 -1.08 19.87 2.20
CA ARG A 19 0.12 19.95 3.04
C ARG A 19 -0.17 19.73 4.54
N PRO A 20 -1.23 20.30 5.14
CA PRO A 20 -1.53 20.04 6.55
C PRO A 20 -1.78 18.57 6.87
N ILE A 21 -2.31 17.79 5.92
CA ILE A 21 -2.48 16.34 6.10
C ILE A 21 -1.10 15.67 6.14
N ALA A 22 -0.20 16.04 5.24
CA ALA A 22 1.16 15.46 5.19
C ALA A 22 1.97 15.80 6.46
N ASP A 23 1.93 17.05 6.91
CA ASP A 23 2.69 17.52 8.08
C ASP A 23 2.25 16.84 9.39
N HIS A 24 0.99 16.38 9.49
CA HIS A 24 0.45 15.73 10.68
C HIS A 24 0.16 14.22 10.48
N TYR A 25 0.54 13.66 9.32
CA TYR A 25 0.16 12.30 8.94
C TYR A 25 0.67 11.25 9.94
N ASP A 26 1.92 11.35 10.36
CA ASP A 26 2.53 10.37 11.26
C ASP A 26 1.79 10.30 12.60
N ALA A 27 1.51 11.45 13.21
CA ALA A 27 0.72 11.52 14.44
C ALA A 27 -0.70 10.95 14.26
N PHE A 28 -1.26 11.01 13.04
CA PHE A 28 -2.58 10.45 12.76
C PHE A 28 -2.61 8.93 12.67
N VAL A 29 -1.50 8.31 12.31
CA VAL A 29 -1.42 6.86 12.07
C VAL A 29 -0.59 6.13 13.12
N GLU A 30 0.09 6.85 14.01
CA GLU A 30 0.98 6.29 15.04
C GLU A 30 0.30 5.18 15.86
N ASP A 31 -0.92 5.43 16.34
CA ASP A 31 -1.70 4.48 17.13
C ASP A 31 -2.59 3.55 16.30
N ALA A 32 -2.56 3.66 14.98
CA ALA A 32 -3.43 2.84 14.13
C ALA A 32 -3.03 1.37 14.22
N ALA A 33 -3.96 0.53 14.68
CA ALA A 33 -3.74 -0.91 14.88
C ALA A 33 -3.20 -1.60 13.62
N VAL A 34 -3.65 -1.17 12.43
CA VAL A 34 -3.19 -1.69 11.14
C VAL A 34 -1.69 -1.49 10.91
N CYS A 35 -1.08 -0.45 11.49
CA CYS A 35 0.37 -0.21 11.36
C CYS A 35 1.19 -1.31 12.05
N ARG A 36 0.70 -1.84 13.19
CA ARG A 36 1.32 -2.99 13.86
C ARG A 36 1.20 -4.26 13.03
N ILE A 37 0.03 -4.50 12.46
CA ILE A 37 -0.22 -5.64 11.57
C ILE A 37 0.67 -5.58 10.32
N ASP A 38 0.76 -4.42 9.67
CA ASP A 38 1.64 -4.22 8.52
C ASP A 38 3.11 -4.50 8.89
N ALA A 39 3.59 -4.02 10.04
CA ALA A 39 4.95 -4.26 10.51
C ALA A 39 5.22 -5.75 10.81
N GLU A 40 4.25 -6.46 11.42
CA GLU A 40 4.33 -7.90 11.67
C GLU A 40 4.47 -8.69 10.36
N ILE A 41 3.63 -8.40 9.36
CA ILE A 41 3.70 -9.05 8.04
C ILE A 41 4.99 -8.74 7.32
N LEU A 42 5.45 -7.50 7.34
CA LEU A 42 6.73 -7.13 6.73
C LEU A 42 7.89 -7.85 7.38
N THR A 43 7.88 -8.00 8.72
CA THR A 43 8.92 -8.77 9.42
C THR A 43 8.92 -10.25 9.02
N LYS A 44 7.74 -10.83 8.78
CA LYS A 44 7.60 -12.23 8.33
C LYS A 44 8.03 -12.42 6.88
N VAL A 45 7.67 -11.52 5.97
CA VAL A 45 7.85 -11.67 4.51
C VAL A 45 9.17 -11.08 4.03
N LEU A 46 9.62 -9.98 4.63
CA LEU A 46 10.84 -9.23 4.35
C LEU A 46 11.63 -9.04 5.66
N PRO A 47 12.24 -10.09 6.20
CA PRO A 47 12.85 -10.07 7.54
C PRO A 47 14.10 -9.20 7.64
N GLY A 48 14.79 -8.96 6.55
CA GLY A 48 16.03 -8.19 6.45
C GLY A 48 17.03 -8.82 5.48
N VAL A 49 17.91 -8.00 4.96
CA VAL A 49 18.96 -8.42 4.03
C VAL A 49 20.15 -8.95 4.83
N SER A 50 20.76 -10.05 4.38
CA SER A 50 21.98 -10.56 5.00
C SER A 50 23.16 -9.64 4.74
N ASN A 51 24.00 -9.38 5.75
CA ASN A 51 25.24 -8.61 5.61
C ASN A 51 26.24 -9.22 4.61
N SER A 52 26.03 -10.48 4.19
CA SER A 52 26.85 -11.17 3.19
C SER A 52 26.37 -10.98 1.75
N ALA A 53 25.24 -10.28 1.53
CA ALA A 53 24.77 -10.01 0.18
C ALA A 53 25.68 -9.01 -0.53
N GLU A 54 26.09 -9.32 -1.75
CA GLU A 54 26.97 -8.45 -2.57
C GLU A 54 26.28 -7.11 -2.92
N GLN A 55 24.95 -7.10 -2.99
CA GLN A 55 24.13 -5.92 -3.23
C GLN A 55 22.87 -5.97 -2.36
N PRO A 56 22.37 -4.81 -1.86
CA PRO A 56 21.11 -4.76 -1.14
C PRO A 56 19.93 -5.11 -2.07
N GLU A 57 18.97 -5.85 -1.55
CA GLU A 57 17.72 -6.10 -2.26
C GLU A 57 16.88 -4.81 -2.34
N MET A 58 16.22 -4.61 -3.48
CA MET A 58 15.40 -3.42 -3.76
C MET A 58 13.92 -3.71 -3.51
N VAL A 59 13.25 -2.89 -2.71
CA VAL A 59 11.81 -2.96 -2.47
C VAL A 59 11.09 -1.75 -3.08
N LEU A 60 10.03 -2.02 -3.84
CA LEU A 60 9.13 -0.99 -4.39
C LEU A 60 8.00 -0.71 -3.38
N ASP A 61 7.94 0.48 -2.79
CA ASP A 61 6.88 0.92 -1.87
C ASP A 61 5.87 1.79 -2.60
N LEU A 62 4.66 1.26 -2.82
CA LEU A 62 3.58 1.86 -3.60
C LEU A 62 2.64 2.68 -2.71
N GLY A 63 2.67 4.00 -2.86
CA GLY A 63 2.01 4.94 -1.96
C GLY A 63 2.79 5.07 -0.66
N CYS A 64 4.09 5.32 -0.76
CA CYS A 64 5.01 5.34 0.38
C CYS A 64 4.71 6.46 1.39
N GLY A 65 3.98 7.50 0.99
CA GLY A 65 3.59 8.62 1.85
C GLY A 65 4.78 9.28 2.52
N THR A 66 4.72 9.40 3.83
CA THR A 66 5.78 9.96 4.69
C THR A 66 6.89 8.96 5.06
N GLY A 67 6.88 7.76 4.46
CA GLY A 67 7.91 6.73 4.66
C GLY A 67 7.62 5.74 5.80
N ARG A 68 6.37 5.60 6.22
CA ARG A 68 5.96 4.67 7.28
C ARG A 68 6.46 3.23 7.03
N THR A 69 6.52 2.80 5.79
CA THR A 69 7.01 1.48 5.36
C THR A 69 8.46 1.55 4.88
N ALA A 70 8.80 2.58 4.11
CA ALA A 70 10.13 2.74 3.52
C ALA A 70 11.26 2.82 4.57
N LEU A 71 11.06 3.61 5.65
CA LEU A 71 12.08 3.76 6.69
C LEU A 71 12.38 2.45 7.46
N PRO A 72 11.37 1.68 7.94
CA PRO A 72 11.62 0.37 8.55
C PRO A 72 12.26 -0.65 7.59
N LEU A 73 11.94 -0.62 6.30
CA LEU A 73 12.59 -1.49 5.31
C LEU A 73 14.07 -1.09 5.13
N ALA A 74 14.35 0.20 4.99
CA ALA A 74 15.73 0.68 4.91
C ALA A 74 16.55 0.36 6.17
N SER A 75 15.93 0.42 7.37
CA SER A 75 16.62 0.01 8.62
C SER A 75 16.96 -1.48 8.69
N ARG A 76 16.32 -2.31 7.83
CA ARG A 76 16.62 -3.74 7.67
C ARG A 76 17.59 -4.03 6.51
N GLY A 77 18.16 -2.99 5.90
CA GLY A 77 19.15 -3.11 4.82
C GLY A 77 18.61 -3.18 3.41
N TYR A 78 17.29 -3.03 3.21
CA TYR A 78 16.71 -2.93 1.88
C TYR A 78 16.94 -1.54 1.28
N ASP A 79 17.28 -1.47 0.01
CA ASP A 79 17.08 -0.25 -0.76
C ASP A 79 15.59 -0.10 -1.13
N VAL A 80 15.06 1.12 -1.13
CA VAL A 80 13.62 1.34 -1.32
C VAL A 80 13.36 2.36 -2.41
N ILE A 81 12.59 1.98 -3.44
CA ILE A 81 11.97 2.92 -4.37
C ILE A 81 10.60 3.30 -3.81
N GLY A 82 10.49 4.47 -3.20
CA GLY A 82 9.23 4.97 -2.64
C GLY A 82 8.47 5.81 -3.64
N ILE A 83 7.30 5.33 -4.07
CA ILE A 83 6.45 6.04 -5.05
C ILE A 83 5.24 6.62 -4.35
N ASP A 84 5.01 7.92 -4.53
CA ASP A 84 3.77 8.58 -4.12
C ASP A 84 3.38 9.68 -5.11
N LEU A 85 2.09 9.98 -5.21
CA LEU A 85 1.58 11.09 -6.01
C LEU A 85 1.66 12.42 -5.24
N SER A 86 1.71 12.37 -3.91
CA SER A 86 1.71 13.52 -3.01
C SER A 86 3.11 14.08 -2.80
N GLU A 87 3.40 15.22 -3.42
CA GLU A 87 4.66 15.95 -3.18
C GLU A 87 4.83 16.38 -1.70
N PRO A 88 3.80 16.88 -1.00
CA PRO A 88 3.93 17.16 0.42
C PRO A 88 4.35 15.95 1.27
N MET A 89 3.78 14.76 1.01
CA MET A 89 4.16 13.53 1.71
C MET A 89 5.62 13.14 1.44
N LEU A 90 6.03 13.18 0.18
CA LEU A 90 7.42 12.91 -0.20
C LEU A 90 8.39 13.93 0.42
N GLY A 91 7.99 15.19 0.55
CA GLY A 91 8.79 16.22 1.24
C GLY A 91 9.05 15.85 2.71
N VAL A 92 8.05 15.33 3.41
CA VAL A 92 8.21 14.82 4.79
C VAL A 92 9.16 13.61 4.82
N LEU A 93 8.98 12.66 3.90
CA LEU A 93 9.87 11.49 3.77
C LEU A 93 11.34 11.92 3.57
N VAL A 94 11.60 12.84 2.63
CA VAL A 94 12.95 13.36 2.37
C VAL A 94 13.55 13.99 3.63
N GLY A 95 12.78 14.82 4.35
CA GLY A 95 13.21 15.41 5.61
C GLY A 95 13.66 14.36 6.64
N LYS A 96 12.87 13.29 6.81
CA LYS A 96 13.22 12.17 7.71
C LYS A 96 14.51 11.45 7.29
N VAL A 97 14.67 11.17 6.00
CA VAL A 97 15.88 10.52 5.47
C VAL A 97 17.12 11.37 5.72
N LEU A 98 17.04 12.68 5.53
CA LEU A 98 18.15 13.59 5.79
C LEU A 98 18.51 13.63 7.28
N THR A 99 17.52 13.71 8.17
CA THR A 99 17.73 13.67 9.62
C THR A 99 18.40 12.37 10.05
N GLN A 100 17.95 11.22 9.53
CA GLN A 100 18.55 9.92 9.84
C GLN A 100 20.01 9.82 9.38
N LYS A 101 20.33 10.34 8.18
CA LYS A 101 21.71 10.38 7.68
C LYS A 101 22.63 11.25 8.55
N GLN A 102 22.12 12.39 9.04
CA GLN A 102 22.90 13.28 9.94
C GLN A 102 23.16 12.61 11.28
N GLN A 103 22.17 11.93 11.87
CA GLN A 103 22.32 11.19 13.13
C GLN A 103 23.37 10.08 13.02
N ASN A 104 23.34 9.31 11.94
CA ASN A 104 24.32 8.24 11.70
C ASN A 104 25.76 8.77 11.47
N GLN A 105 25.93 10.03 11.09
CA GLN A 105 27.26 10.66 10.92
C GLN A 105 27.81 11.26 12.21
N THR A 106 26.94 11.77 13.09
CA THR A 106 27.32 12.45 14.33
C THR A 106 27.54 11.50 15.51
N GLU A 107 26.87 10.38 15.53
CA GLU A 107 27.07 9.31 16.49
C GLU A 107 27.42 8.02 15.74
N PRO A 108 28.70 7.74 15.47
CA PRO A 108 29.12 6.41 15.07
C PRO A 108 28.95 5.50 16.29
N THR A 109 27.67 5.20 16.61
CA THR A 109 27.32 4.23 17.64
C THR A 109 28.05 2.94 17.29
N GLN A 110 28.64 2.30 18.29
CA GLN A 110 29.07 0.91 18.24
C GLN A 110 27.87 0.06 17.82
N GLN A 111 27.57 0.05 16.51
CA GLN A 111 26.59 -0.89 15.98
C GLN A 111 27.16 -2.27 16.30
N PRO A 112 26.34 -3.19 16.82
CA PRO A 112 26.74 -4.59 16.90
C PRO A 112 27.28 -4.99 15.53
N SER A 113 28.37 -5.75 15.50
CA SER A 113 29.04 -6.22 14.28
C SER A 113 28.10 -6.85 13.23
N ASP A 114 26.88 -7.17 13.62
CA ASP A 114 25.84 -7.82 12.83
C ASP A 114 24.70 -6.88 12.37
N ALA A 115 24.75 -5.57 12.68
CA ALA A 115 23.72 -4.64 12.23
C ALA A 115 23.89 -4.33 10.74
N CYS A 116 22.84 -4.55 9.98
CA CYS A 116 22.80 -4.23 8.55
C CYS A 116 22.91 -2.70 8.35
N ALA A 117 23.65 -2.25 7.34
CA ALA A 117 23.70 -0.84 6.99
C ALA A 117 22.30 -0.35 6.57
N PHE A 118 21.96 0.88 6.94
CA PHE A 118 20.72 1.52 6.53
C PHE A 118 20.69 1.69 5.01
N GLY A 119 19.69 1.08 4.34
CA GLY A 119 19.55 1.11 2.89
C GLY A 119 19.21 2.50 2.35
N GLN A 120 19.35 2.68 1.05
CA GLN A 120 19.02 3.93 0.38
C GLN A 120 17.52 4.01 0.12
N ILE A 121 16.94 5.22 0.23
CA ILE A 121 15.54 5.47 -0.15
C ILE A 121 15.53 6.44 -1.31
N TYR A 122 14.83 6.04 -2.39
CA TYR A 122 14.68 6.79 -3.64
C TYR A 122 13.23 7.25 -3.77
N PRO A 123 12.87 8.46 -3.29
CA PRO A 123 11.51 8.99 -3.39
C PRO A 123 11.22 9.43 -4.81
N ILE A 124 10.14 8.92 -5.41
CA ILE A 124 9.69 9.23 -6.77
C ILE A 124 8.27 9.75 -6.74
N LYS A 125 8.06 10.97 -7.25
CA LYS A 125 6.71 11.50 -7.48
C LYS A 125 6.15 10.94 -8.78
N ALA A 126 5.22 9.99 -8.69
CA ALA A 126 4.58 9.39 -9.86
C ALA A 126 3.15 8.94 -9.57
N ASN A 127 2.34 8.84 -10.63
CA ASN A 127 1.06 8.15 -10.58
C ASN A 127 1.27 6.65 -10.73
N LEU A 128 0.76 5.84 -9.81
CA LEU A 128 0.90 4.38 -9.84
C LEU A 128 0.34 3.74 -11.11
N VAL A 129 -0.61 4.41 -11.80
CA VAL A 129 -1.17 3.94 -13.08
C VAL A 129 -0.20 4.16 -14.25
N ASP A 130 0.85 4.97 -14.05
CA ASP A 130 1.83 5.30 -15.09
C ASP A 130 3.25 5.14 -14.51
N LEU A 131 3.75 3.93 -14.50
CA LEU A 131 5.11 3.58 -14.05
C LEU A 131 6.01 3.15 -15.21
N GLY A 132 5.68 3.56 -16.43
CA GLY A 132 6.45 3.21 -17.63
C GLY A 132 7.91 3.68 -17.60
N GLY A 133 8.24 4.69 -16.81
CA GLY A 133 9.60 5.19 -16.64
C GLY A 133 10.51 4.33 -15.72
N ILE A 134 9.96 3.34 -15.03
CA ILE A 134 10.74 2.42 -14.19
C ILE A 134 11.07 1.17 -15.00
N ALA A 135 12.33 0.76 -14.99
CA ALA A 135 12.81 -0.40 -15.76
C ALA A 135 12.20 -1.73 -15.29
N ASP A 136 12.16 -2.71 -16.20
CA ASP A 136 11.78 -4.08 -15.89
C ASP A 136 12.80 -4.70 -14.94
N GLY A 137 12.31 -5.45 -13.94
CA GLY A 137 13.19 -6.12 -12.97
C GLY A 137 14.00 -5.15 -12.09
N ALA A 138 13.56 -3.89 -11.94
CA ALA A 138 14.25 -2.91 -11.12
C ALA A 138 14.12 -3.16 -9.61
N ALA A 139 13.18 -4.00 -9.17
CA ALA A 139 12.98 -4.33 -7.77
C ALA A 139 12.91 -5.84 -7.54
N ASP A 140 13.30 -6.27 -6.33
CA ASP A 140 13.22 -7.67 -5.91
C ASP A 140 11.84 -7.97 -5.30
N HIS A 141 11.27 -7.00 -4.59
CA HIS A 141 9.96 -7.12 -3.92
C HIS A 141 9.14 -5.86 -4.08
N ALA A 142 7.85 -5.94 -3.74
CA ALA A 142 6.96 -4.78 -3.69
C ALA A 142 6.03 -4.83 -2.48
N VAL A 143 5.64 -3.66 -2.00
CA VAL A 143 4.63 -3.49 -0.95
C VAL A 143 3.60 -2.42 -1.38
N CYS A 144 2.33 -2.64 -1.03
CA CYS A 144 1.23 -1.70 -1.25
C CYS A 144 0.30 -1.77 -0.04
N LEU A 145 0.64 -1.04 1.01
CA LEU A 145 0.01 -1.14 2.31
C LEU A 145 -0.99 0.00 2.57
N PHE A 146 -1.66 -0.06 3.72
CA PHE A 146 -2.62 0.95 4.17
C PHE A 146 -3.74 1.24 3.15
N ALA A 147 -4.16 0.22 2.41
CA ALA A 147 -5.24 0.27 1.41
C ALA A 147 -5.01 1.23 0.21
N THR A 148 -3.78 1.62 -0.08
CA THR A 148 -3.42 2.49 -1.22
C THR A 148 -4.04 2.03 -2.54
N MET A 149 -4.05 0.72 -2.83
CA MET A 149 -4.68 0.17 -4.04
C MET A 149 -6.18 0.52 -4.15
N GLY A 150 -6.86 0.64 -3.03
CA GLY A 150 -8.28 1.05 -2.99
C GLY A 150 -8.52 2.50 -3.38
N MET A 151 -7.52 3.38 -3.28
CA MET A 151 -7.63 4.79 -3.68
C MET A 151 -7.60 4.98 -5.21
N ILE A 152 -7.27 3.93 -5.98
CA ILE A 152 -7.20 3.96 -7.44
C ILE A 152 -8.58 3.68 -8.03
N GLN A 153 -9.16 4.69 -8.68
CA GLN A 153 -10.46 4.60 -9.33
C GLN A 153 -10.39 3.78 -10.63
N GLY A 154 -11.34 2.87 -10.82
CA GLY A 154 -11.51 2.02 -12.01
C GLY A 154 -10.66 0.74 -11.96
N ARG A 155 -11.33 -0.40 -12.19
CA ARG A 155 -10.70 -1.73 -12.16
C ARG A 155 -9.58 -1.87 -13.19
N SER A 156 -9.74 -1.29 -14.39
CA SER A 156 -8.68 -1.28 -15.42
C SER A 156 -7.41 -0.60 -14.90
N ASN A 157 -7.54 0.55 -14.26
CA ASN A 157 -6.41 1.28 -13.68
C ASN A 157 -5.72 0.47 -12.57
N ARG A 158 -6.50 -0.16 -11.66
CA ARG A 158 -5.94 -1.04 -10.62
C ARG A 158 -5.17 -2.23 -11.21
N ARG A 159 -5.70 -2.84 -12.29
CA ARG A 159 -4.99 -3.91 -13.02
C ARG A 159 -3.74 -3.41 -13.72
N THR A 160 -3.76 -2.22 -14.30
CA THR A 160 -2.56 -1.57 -14.88
C THR A 160 -1.47 -1.40 -13.82
N VAL A 161 -1.81 -0.96 -12.61
CA VAL A 161 -0.84 -0.91 -11.51
C VAL A 161 -0.27 -2.29 -11.20
N MET A 162 -1.14 -3.31 -11.04
CA MET A 162 -0.69 -4.69 -10.76
C MET A 162 0.24 -5.24 -11.86
N GLN A 163 -0.01 -4.88 -13.13
CA GLN A 163 0.82 -5.24 -14.28
C GLN A 163 2.17 -4.50 -14.27
N HIS A 164 2.17 -3.19 -14.00
CA HIS A 164 3.41 -2.43 -13.83
C HIS A 164 4.27 -3.01 -12.72
N VAL A 165 3.68 -3.28 -11.56
CA VAL A 165 4.42 -3.87 -10.43
C VAL A 165 4.96 -5.26 -10.81
N ALA A 166 4.17 -6.07 -11.53
CA ALA A 166 4.62 -7.37 -12.01
C ALA A 166 5.78 -7.28 -13.03
N ARG A 167 5.85 -6.23 -13.84
CA ARG A 167 6.98 -5.96 -14.74
C ARG A 167 8.23 -5.50 -13.99
N ILE A 168 8.05 -4.62 -13.01
CA ILE A 168 9.14 -4.00 -12.25
C ILE A 168 9.78 -5.00 -11.28
N VAL A 169 8.99 -5.88 -10.67
CA VAL A 169 9.50 -6.89 -9.73
C VAL A 169 10.06 -8.09 -10.49
N ARG A 170 11.23 -8.58 -10.08
CA ARG A 170 11.87 -9.76 -10.66
C ARG A 170 11.03 -11.03 -10.44
N PRO A 171 11.08 -12.03 -11.34
CA PRO A 171 10.45 -13.33 -11.09
C PRO A 171 10.89 -13.94 -9.76
N GLY A 172 9.93 -14.51 -9.01
CA GLY A 172 10.16 -15.01 -7.65
C GLY A 172 10.02 -13.96 -6.55
N GLY A 173 10.01 -12.66 -6.91
CA GLY A 173 9.84 -11.58 -5.95
C GLY A 173 8.45 -11.55 -5.29
N LYS A 174 8.36 -10.98 -4.09
CA LYS A 174 7.14 -10.94 -3.29
C LYS A 174 6.41 -9.61 -3.45
N LEU A 175 5.07 -9.68 -3.45
CA LEU A 175 4.18 -8.54 -3.29
C LEU A 175 3.37 -8.73 -2.00
N VAL A 176 3.42 -7.72 -1.11
CA VAL A 176 2.53 -7.63 0.05
C VAL A 176 1.53 -6.51 -0.20
N ILE A 177 0.24 -6.84 -0.23
CA ILE A 177 -0.81 -5.85 -0.48
C ILE A 177 -1.89 -5.90 0.59
N HIS A 178 -2.27 -4.72 1.13
CA HIS A 178 -3.38 -4.55 2.07
C HIS A 178 -4.54 -3.82 1.41
N VAL A 179 -5.76 -4.36 1.52
CA VAL A 179 -6.99 -3.76 0.99
C VAL A 179 -8.16 -3.91 1.95
N HIS A 180 -9.13 -2.99 1.87
CA HIS A 180 -10.40 -3.11 2.56
C HIS A 180 -11.34 -4.12 1.88
N ASN A 181 -12.14 -4.82 2.71
CA ASN A 181 -13.15 -5.76 2.25
C ASN A 181 -14.51 -5.05 2.04
N ARG A 182 -15.13 -5.20 0.86
CA ARG A 182 -16.46 -4.62 0.58
C ARG A 182 -17.55 -5.16 1.51
N TRP A 183 -17.46 -6.42 1.92
CA TRP A 183 -18.43 -7.04 2.79
C TRP A 183 -18.38 -6.54 4.23
N ALA A 184 -17.31 -5.82 4.62
CA ALA A 184 -17.24 -5.15 5.92
C ALA A 184 -18.38 -4.14 6.11
N ALA A 185 -18.90 -3.56 5.02
CA ALA A 185 -20.06 -2.69 5.07
C ALA A 185 -21.30 -3.34 5.73
N LEU A 186 -21.44 -4.67 5.70
CA LEU A 186 -22.54 -5.35 6.38
C LEU A 186 -22.54 -5.19 7.91
N ALA A 187 -21.40 -4.86 8.49
CA ALA A 187 -21.29 -4.55 9.92
C ALA A 187 -21.60 -3.06 10.23
N GLU A 188 -21.73 -2.22 9.20
CA GLU A 188 -22.03 -0.80 9.33
C GLU A 188 -23.55 -0.56 9.29
N SER A 189 -24.05 0.45 10.00
CA SER A 189 -25.47 0.86 9.91
C SER A 189 -25.80 1.28 8.48
N GLY A 190 -26.84 0.69 7.89
CA GLY A 190 -27.21 0.94 6.49
C GLY A 190 -26.30 0.30 5.44
N GLY A 191 -25.34 -0.53 5.83
CA GLY A 191 -24.36 -1.15 4.94
C GLY A 191 -24.98 -2.02 3.85
N TYR A 192 -26.05 -2.76 4.14
CA TYR A 192 -26.81 -3.51 3.12
C TYR A 192 -27.32 -2.59 2.00
N ARG A 193 -27.94 -1.46 2.36
CA ARG A 193 -28.43 -0.46 1.39
C ARG A 193 -27.29 0.15 0.57
N SER A 194 -26.15 0.40 1.22
CA SER A 194 -24.95 0.90 0.54
C SER A 194 -24.42 -0.10 -0.48
N LEU A 195 -24.33 -1.38 -0.13
CA LEU A 195 -23.90 -2.45 -1.04
C LEU A 195 -24.84 -2.64 -2.21
N THR A 196 -26.16 -2.68 -1.97
CA THR A 196 -27.16 -2.83 -3.06
C THR A 196 -27.11 -1.64 -4.02
N ARG A 197 -26.97 -0.41 -3.49
CA ARG A 197 -26.82 0.80 -4.33
C ARG A 197 -25.53 0.75 -5.15
N SER A 198 -24.40 0.39 -4.55
CA SER A 198 -23.12 0.25 -5.26
C SER A 198 -23.20 -0.84 -6.34
N TRP A 199 -23.84 -1.98 -6.05
CA TRP A 199 -24.05 -3.05 -7.02
C TRP A 199 -24.91 -2.58 -8.21
N LEU A 200 -26.07 -1.97 -7.96
CA LEU A 200 -26.93 -1.42 -9.01
C LEU A 200 -26.19 -0.38 -9.86
N ARG A 201 -25.43 0.51 -9.22
CA ARG A 201 -24.64 1.52 -9.93
C ARG A 201 -23.55 0.90 -10.79
N SER A 202 -22.93 -0.20 -10.36
CA SER A 202 -21.90 -0.89 -11.15
C SER A 202 -22.43 -1.55 -12.42
N ILE A 203 -23.75 -1.79 -12.51
CA ILE A 203 -24.40 -2.31 -13.72
C ILE A 203 -24.81 -1.17 -14.67
N THR A 204 -25.16 0.00 -14.12
CA THR A 204 -25.70 1.13 -14.88
C THR A 204 -24.67 2.18 -15.26
N SER A 205 -23.52 2.22 -14.62
CA SER A 205 -22.46 3.21 -14.84
C SER A 205 -21.11 2.54 -15.13
N LYS A 206 -20.46 2.93 -16.21
CA LYS A 206 -19.12 2.45 -16.57
C LYS A 206 -18.01 2.99 -15.64
N ASP A 207 -18.30 4.06 -14.91
CA ASP A 207 -17.35 4.76 -14.06
C ASP A 207 -17.44 4.34 -12.58
N HIS A 208 -18.18 3.25 -12.28
CA HIS A 208 -18.38 2.76 -10.93
C HIS A 208 -18.24 1.26 -10.87
N ASP A 209 -17.28 0.78 -10.11
CA ASP A 209 -17.10 -0.64 -9.81
C ASP A 209 -17.86 -1.03 -8.54
N PHE A 210 -18.35 -2.29 -8.47
CA PHE A 210 -18.97 -2.78 -7.25
C PHE A 210 -17.96 -2.82 -6.09
N GLY A 211 -18.18 -2.00 -5.10
CA GLY A 211 -17.29 -1.79 -3.95
C GLY A 211 -16.70 -0.39 -3.88
N ASP A 212 -16.93 0.43 -4.92
CA ASP A 212 -16.58 1.85 -4.87
C ASP A 212 -17.44 2.58 -3.84
N ALA A 213 -16.79 3.37 -3.01
CA ALA A 213 -17.40 4.19 -1.98
C ALA A 213 -16.71 5.55 -1.88
N THR A 214 -17.44 6.54 -1.39
CA THR A 214 -16.88 7.82 -0.97
C THR A 214 -17.19 8.05 0.50
N TYR A 215 -16.28 8.70 1.21
CA TYR A 215 -16.42 8.98 2.63
C TYR A 215 -15.74 10.30 2.99
N ALA A 216 -16.17 10.91 4.09
CA ALA A 216 -15.50 12.09 4.61
C ALA A 216 -14.19 11.70 5.31
N TYR A 217 -13.12 12.41 5.04
CA TYR A 217 -11.81 12.17 5.65
C TYR A 217 -11.08 13.49 5.87
N ARG A 218 -10.80 13.83 7.11
CA ARG A 218 -9.96 14.97 7.52
C ARG A 218 -10.27 16.28 6.79
N GLY A 219 -11.56 16.66 6.78
CA GLY A 219 -12.04 17.87 6.11
C GLY A 219 -12.31 17.73 4.62
N LEU A 220 -12.00 16.60 4.01
CA LEU A 220 -12.39 16.25 2.65
C LEU A 220 -13.72 15.51 2.66
N SER A 221 -14.71 15.96 1.88
CA SER A 221 -16.06 15.39 1.88
C SER A 221 -16.19 14.09 1.07
N GLU A 222 -15.31 13.86 0.10
CA GLU A 222 -15.48 12.83 -0.93
C GLU A 222 -14.19 12.05 -1.21
N MET A 223 -13.56 11.52 -0.17
CA MET A 223 -12.45 10.58 -0.38
C MET A 223 -12.97 9.31 -1.05
N PHE A 224 -12.32 8.93 -2.13
CA PHE A 224 -12.64 7.70 -2.86
C PHE A 224 -11.93 6.49 -2.25
N MET A 225 -12.65 5.37 -2.15
CA MET A 225 -12.08 4.08 -1.78
C MET A 225 -12.82 2.95 -2.50
N HIS A 226 -12.09 2.11 -3.20
CA HIS A 226 -12.59 0.83 -3.66
C HIS A 226 -12.35 -0.23 -2.58
N ARG A 227 -13.42 -0.91 -2.18
CA ARG A 227 -13.38 -2.05 -1.26
C ARG A 227 -13.47 -3.34 -2.07
N PHE A 228 -12.53 -4.25 -1.90
CA PHE A 228 -12.42 -5.47 -2.68
C PHE A 228 -13.26 -6.62 -2.11
N SER A 229 -13.68 -7.57 -2.97
CA SER A 229 -13.91 -8.92 -2.49
C SER A 229 -12.61 -9.74 -2.60
N ARG A 230 -12.50 -10.80 -1.76
CA ARG A 230 -11.38 -11.75 -1.86
C ARG A 230 -11.24 -12.32 -3.28
N ARG A 231 -12.37 -12.72 -3.88
CA ARG A 231 -12.40 -13.31 -5.24
C ARG A 231 -11.89 -12.32 -6.29
N GLU A 232 -12.33 -11.08 -6.25
CA GLU A 232 -11.88 -10.03 -7.18
C GLU A 232 -10.38 -9.83 -7.09
N LEU A 233 -9.85 -9.60 -5.87
CA LEU A 233 -8.44 -9.34 -5.66
C LEU A 233 -7.56 -10.49 -6.14
N VAL A 234 -7.89 -11.73 -5.77
CA VAL A 234 -7.16 -12.94 -6.20
C VAL A 234 -7.21 -13.11 -7.72
N THR A 235 -8.38 -12.89 -8.34
CA THR A 235 -8.55 -13.01 -9.79
C THR A 235 -7.72 -11.95 -10.52
N ASP A 236 -7.73 -10.69 -10.06
CA ASP A 236 -7.00 -9.60 -10.70
C ASP A 236 -5.49 -9.75 -10.54
N LEU A 237 -5.00 -10.12 -9.36
CA LEU A 237 -3.58 -10.44 -9.14
C LEU A 237 -3.12 -11.59 -10.06
N SER A 238 -3.90 -12.68 -10.10
CA SER A 238 -3.54 -13.84 -10.93
C SER A 238 -3.50 -13.50 -12.42
N ALA A 239 -4.43 -12.67 -12.90
CA ALA A 239 -4.48 -12.20 -14.28
C ALA A 239 -3.35 -11.22 -14.63
N CYS A 240 -2.74 -10.59 -13.62
CA CYS A 240 -1.64 -9.64 -13.79
C CYS A 240 -0.24 -10.24 -13.54
N GLY A 241 -0.11 -11.57 -13.50
CA GLY A 241 1.19 -12.26 -13.42
C GLY A 241 1.64 -12.59 -11.99
N TRP A 242 0.72 -12.56 -11.01
CA TRP A 242 1.01 -12.92 -9.63
C TRP A 242 0.44 -14.30 -9.28
N GLN A 243 1.20 -15.09 -8.56
CA GLN A 243 0.71 -16.26 -7.84
C GLN A 243 0.38 -15.85 -6.40
N VAL A 244 -0.89 -15.96 -6.02
CA VAL A 244 -1.31 -15.65 -4.64
C VAL A 244 -0.92 -16.81 -3.73
N ASP A 245 -0.03 -16.56 -2.78
CA ASP A 245 0.48 -17.56 -1.84
C ASP A 245 -0.43 -17.63 -0.61
N GLU A 246 -0.78 -16.47 -0.04
CA GLU A 246 -1.57 -16.39 1.19
C GLU A 246 -2.56 -15.20 1.13
N VAL A 247 -3.75 -15.41 1.68
CA VAL A 247 -4.76 -14.36 1.91
C VAL A 247 -5.15 -14.38 3.37
N MET A 248 -4.67 -13.42 4.12
CA MET A 248 -4.96 -13.23 5.54
C MET A 248 -6.15 -12.30 5.71
N ARG A 249 -7.05 -12.67 6.62
CA ARG A 249 -8.25 -11.88 6.93
C ARG A 249 -7.98 -11.01 8.14
N LEU A 250 -8.31 -9.72 8.04
CA LEU A 250 -8.23 -8.78 9.17
C LEU A 250 -9.59 -8.59 9.83
N ALA A 251 -9.61 -8.37 11.13
CA ALA A 251 -10.79 -7.90 11.84
C ALA A 251 -11.26 -6.54 11.29
N ILE A 252 -12.46 -6.09 11.64
CA ILE A 252 -13.01 -4.81 11.17
C ILE A 252 -12.15 -3.65 11.66
N GLU A 253 -11.68 -3.71 12.90
CA GLU A 253 -10.79 -2.74 13.53
C GLU A 253 -9.34 -2.83 13.03
N ALA A 254 -9.05 -3.80 12.16
CA ALA A 254 -7.71 -4.10 11.64
C ALA A 254 -6.64 -4.26 12.74
N ASP A 255 -7.05 -4.77 13.91
CA ASP A 255 -6.20 -4.95 15.10
C ASP A 255 -5.63 -6.35 15.25
N ARG A 256 -6.16 -7.33 14.50
CA ARG A 256 -5.76 -8.73 14.53
C ARG A 256 -6.13 -9.49 13.27
N PHE A 257 -5.46 -10.60 13.04
CA PHE A 257 -5.85 -11.59 12.04
C PHE A 257 -7.04 -12.43 12.50
N LEU A 258 -7.95 -12.70 11.58
CA LEU A 258 -9.06 -13.63 11.78
C LEU A 258 -8.62 -15.03 11.32
N GLY A 259 -9.02 -16.05 12.09
CA GLY A 259 -8.77 -17.46 11.76
C GLY A 259 -9.44 -17.89 10.45
N LYS A 260 -9.16 -19.12 10.00
CA LYS A 260 -9.76 -19.71 8.80
C LYS A 260 -11.29 -19.78 8.93
N PHE A 261 -12.01 -19.67 7.82
CA PHE A 261 -13.48 -19.60 7.73
C PHE A 261 -14.26 -20.66 8.53
N ARG A 262 -13.65 -21.82 8.83
CA ARG A 262 -14.30 -22.94 9.55
C ARG A 262 -14.64 -22.68 11.02
N ASN A 263 -14.12 -21.63 11.64
CA ASN A 263 -14.24 -21.39 13.09
C ASN A 263 -15.16 -20.22 13.46
N GLY A 264 -16.20 -19.95 12.65
CA GLY A 264 -17.21 -18.93 12.99
C GLY A 264 -16.67 -17.48 12.98
N GLY A 265 -15.54 -17.23 12.34
CA GLY A 265 -14.92 -15.91 12.28
C GLY A 265 -15.82 -14.93 11.52
N GLY A 266 -16.15 -13.79 12.16
CA GLY A 266 -16.99 -12.72 11.65
C GLY A 266 -16.58 -12.18 10.26
N VAL A 267 -17.30 -11.16 9.77
CA VAL A 267 -16.97 -10.48 8.51
C VAL A 267 -15.58 -9.85 8.63
N ALA A 268 -14.71 -10.13 7.66
CA ALA A 268 -13.38 -9.49 7.62
C ALA A 268 -13.51 -8.00 7.24
N GLY A 269 -12.77 -7.12 7.92
CA GLY A 269 -12.64 -5.70 7.59
C GLY A 269 -11.77 -5.47 6.37
N GLY A 270 -10.72 -6.28 6.21
CA GLY A 270 -9.76 -6.20 5.13
C GLY A 270 -9.05 -7.52 4.85
N PHE A 271 -8.14 -7.45 3.88
CA PHE A 271 -7.26 -8.56 3.51
C PHE A 271 -5.83 -8.06 3.38
N ILE A 272 -4.89 -8.85 3.92
CA ILE A 272 -3.49 -8.78 3.51
C ILE A 272 -3.23 -9.99 2.61
N VAL A 273 -2.66 -9.73 1.45
CA VAL A 273 -2.30 -10.78 0.49
C VAL A 273 -0.79 -10.78 0.29
N VAL A 274 -0.21 -11.94 0.36
CA VAL A 274 1.17 -12.22 -0.08
C VAL A 274 1.09 -12.96 -1.39
N ALA A 275 1.79 -12.46 -2.39
CA ALA A 275 1.85 -13.08 -3.71
C ALA A 275 3.28 -13.12 -4.23
N THR A 276 3.58 -14.10 -5.08
CA THR A 276 4.88 -14.25 -5.75
C THR A 276 4.76 -13.90 -7.22
N ARG A 277 5.74 -13.19 -7.76
CA ARG A 277 5.85 -12.89 -9.19
C ARG A 277 6.16 -14.19 -9.94
N LYS A 278 5.30 -14.52 -10.95
CA LYS A 278 5.51 -15.69 -11.84
C LYS A 278 6.69 -15.50 -12.77
#